data_3e5ed0b61a28c1e6e13bc615007a2acf
#
_entry.id   3e5ed0b61a28c1e6e13bc615007a2acf
#
_cell.length_a   1.000
_cell.length_b   1.000
_cell.length_c   1.000
_cell.angle_alpha   90.00
_cell.angle_beta   90.00
_cell.angle_gamma   90.00
#
_symmetry.space_group_name_H-M   'P 1'
#
loop_
_entity.id
_entity.type
_entity.pdbx_description
1 polymer ?
#
loop_
_entity_poly.entity_id
_entity_poly.type
_entity_poly.pdbx_seq_one_letter_code
_entity_poly.pdbx_strand_id
1 'polypeptide(L)'
;MSYAESTLAPSEVIVANARYHWIIFRWSILFFIVAAVLGLESMFPYQYSADTTQYTTLSSLSGWASLVFFALAIIAAVPPLVRRGSTEICATNHRIILKTGVIRSHTRELMLRNIQSMDVDQSITGRILGYGSINCKAGEGGQGLERLHDIARPNAFVSAITGA
;
A
#
# COMPACT_ATOMS: atom_id res chain seq x y z
N MET A 1 18.85 5.67 8.94
CA MET A 1 19.73 5.37 7.79
C MET A 1 19.01 4.34 6.96
N SER A 2 18.82 4.60 5.66
CA SER A 2 18.22 3.65 4.73
C SER A 2 19.20 2.49 4.52
N TYR A 3 18.69 1.25 4.44
CA TYR A 3 19.54 0.09 4.12
C TYR A 3 20.24 0.26 2.77
N ALA A 4 19.56 0.90 1.83
CA ALA A 4 20.13 1.21 0.53
C ALA A 4 21.41 2.05 0.66
N GLU A 5 21.43 3.06 1.52
CA GLU A 5 22.61 3.93 1.75
C GLU A 5 23.81 3.17 2.33
N SER A 6 23.56 2.13 3.12
CA SER A 6 24.63 1.32 3.74
C SER A 6 25.25 0.27 2.81
N THR A 7 24.60 -0.01 1.67
CA THR A 7 25.01 -1.10 0.76
C THR A 7 25.48 -0.57 -0.61
N LEU A 8 25.52 0.76 -0.79
CA LEU A 8 25.99 1.39 -2.02
C LEU A 8 27.47 1.14 -2.28
N ALA A 9 27.81 0.81 -3.52
CA ALA A 9 29.19 0.80 -3.97
C ALA A 9 29.73 2.25 -4.12
N PRO A 10 31.05 2.49 -4.05
CA PRO A 10 31.64 3.84 -4.07
C PRO A 10 31.23 4.72 -5.26
N SER A 11 30.78 4.12 -6.37
CA SER A 11 30.33 4.81 -7.60
C SER A 11 28.81 4.73 -7.82
N GLU A 12 28.06 4.20 -6.86
CA GLU A 12 26.64 3.95 -7.00
C GLU A 12 25.83 5.10 -6.40
N VAL A 13 24.89 5.64 -7.18
CA VAL A 13 24.03 6.76 -6.77
C VAL A 13 22.59 6.33 -6.82
N ILE A 14 21.80 6.70 -5.80
CA ILE A 14 20.36 6.46 -5.78
C ILE A 14 19.71 7.43 -6.79
N VAL A 15 19.07 6.87 -7.80
CA VAL A 15 18.37 7.62 -8.86
C VAL A 15 16.90 7.83 -8.49
N ALA A 16 16.26 6.81 -7.90
CA ALA A 16 14.85 6.90 -7.54
C ALA A 16 14.51 6.03 -6.31
N ASN A 17 13.56 6.51 -5.52
CA ASN A 17 12.97 5.77 -4.42
C ASN A 17 11.46 5.59 -4.67
N ALA A 18 10.98 4.36 -4.60
CA ALA A 18 9.55 4.09 -4.67
C ALA A 18 8.98 3.85 -3.25
N ARG A 19 7.76 4.28 -3.05
CA ARG A 19 7.02 4.09 -1.79
C ARG A 19 5.63 3.58 -2.07
N TYR A 20 5.07 2.82 -1.14
CA TYR A 20 3.68 2.42 -1.21
C TYR A 20 2.74 3.61 -1.11
N HIS A 21 1.73 3.62 -1.96
CA HIS A 21 0.67 4.62 -1.92
C HIS A 21 -0.27 4.36 -0.74
N TRP A 22 -0.93 5.40 -0.21
CA TRP A 22 -1.88 5.28 0.90
C TRP A 22 -3.08 4.37 0.58
N ILE A 23 -3.35 4.08 -0.69
CA ILE A 23 -4.42 3.19 -1.15
C ILE A 23 -4.32 1.76 -0.59
N ILE A 24 -3.14 1.35 -0.10
CA ILE A 24 -2.99 0.05 0.58
C ILE A 24 -3.90 -0.08 1.81
N PHE A 25 -4.33 1.06 2.40
CA PHE A 25 -5.25 1.12 3.53
C PHE A 25 -6.73 1.10 3.14
N ARG A 26 -7.08 0.91 1.84
CA ARG A 26 -8.46 0.99 1.32
C ARG A 26 -9.48 0.19 2.14
N TRP A 27 -9.15 -1.01 2.58
CA TRP A 27 -10.03 -1.85 3.40
C TRP A 27 -10.20 -1.31 4.82
N SER A 28 -9.12 -0.83 5.43
CA SER A 28 -9.17 -0.19 6.75
C SER A 28 -10.02 1.08 6.72
N ILE A 29 -9.85 1.90 5.69
CA ILE A 29 -10.64 3.13 5.48
C ILE A 29 -12.12 2.78 5.28
N LEU A 30 -12.43 1.75 4.47
CA LEU A 30 -13.80 1.30 4.26
C LEU A 30 -14.47 0.88 5.57
N PHE A 31 -13.82 0.00 6.35
CA PHE A 31 -14.35 -0.43 7.65
C PHE A 31 -14.50 0.72 8.63
N PHE A 32 -13.58 1.68 8.62
CA PHE A 32 -13.68 2.87 9.45
C PHE A 32 -14.88 3.76 9.07
N ILE A 33 -15.13 3.96 7.77
CA ILE A 33 -16.28 4.72 7.29
C ILE A 33 -17.59 4.02 7.72
N VAL A 34 -17.69 2.70 7.54
CA VAL A 34 -18.87 1.93 7.97
C VAL A 34 -19.06 2.04 9.48
N ALA A 35 -18.00 1.91 10.26
CA ALA A 35 -18.06 2.07 11.72
C ALA A 35 -18.53 3.47 12.11
N ALA A 36 -18.05 4.51 11.44
CA ALA A 36 -18.42 5.89 11.72
C ALA A 36 -19.90 6.15 11.40
N VAL A 37 -20.42 5.65 10.28
CA VAL A 37 -21.83 5.78 9.91
C VAL A 37 -22.73 5.10 10.94
N LEU A 38 -22.43 3.84 11.29
CA LEU A 38 -23.20 3.09 12.29
C LEU A 38 -23.12 3.73 13.69
N GLY A 39 -21.96 4.28 14.04
CA GLY A 39 -21.77 5.01 15.29
C GLY A 39 -22.59 6.30 15.36
N LEU A 40 -22.63 7.06 14.26
CA LEU A 40 -23.46 8.27 14.18
C LEU A 40 -24.94 7.93 14.27
N GLU A 41 -25.40 6.88 13.59
CA GLU A 41 -26.81 6.43 13.71
C GLU A 41 -27.17 6.04 15.15
N SER A 42 -26.25 5.43 15.89
CA SER A 42 -26.50 5.06 17.28
C SER A 42 -26.57 6.27 18.22
N MET A 43 -25.88 7.39 17.89
CA MET A 43 -25.86 8.61 18.70
C MET A 43 -27.07 9.52 18.41
N PHE A 44 -27.62 9.46 17.19
CA PHE A 44 -28.78 10.26 16.77
C PHE A 44 -29.95 9.35 16.41
N PRO A 45 -30.58 8.64 17.39
CA PRO A 45 -31.74 7.83 17.10
C PRO A 45 -32.82 8.72 16.54
N TYR A 46 -33.35 8.35 15.37
CA TYR A 46 -34.39 9.09 14.66
C TYR A 46 -35.60 9.33 15.58
N GLN A 47 -35.83 10.59 15.92
CA GLN A 47 -36.94 11.00 16.80
C GLN A 47 -38.34 10.90 16.13
N TYR A 48 -38.47 10.21 15.01
CA TYR A 48 -39.64 10.28 14.13
C TYR A 48 -40.62 9.11 14.24
N SER A 49 -40.50 8.22 15.19
CA SER A 49 -41.44 7.10 15.28
C SER A 49 -42.03 6.87 16.64
N ALA A 50 -43.32 6.51 16.60
CA ALA A 50 -44.17 6.27 17.77
C ALA A 50 -43.79 5.00 18.59
N ASP A 51 -42.85 4.16 18.11
CA ASP A 51 -42.52 2.88 18.70
C ASP A 51 -41.11 2.89 19.32
N THR A 52 -41.07 3.38 20.57
CA THR A 52 -39.81 3.60 21.32
C THR A 52 -38.98 2.31 21.53
N THR A 53 -39.64 1.16 21.58
CA THR A 53 -38.95 -0.11 21.89
C THR A 53 -38.12 -0.65 20.73
N GLN A 54 -38.60 -0.51 19.50
CA GLN A 54 -37.83 -0.94 18.31
C GLN A 54 -36.62 -0.06 18.07
N TYR A 55 -36.68 1.23 18.38
CA TYR A 55 -35.55 2.16 18.19
C TYR A 55 -34.43 1.95 19.18
N THR A 56 -34.77 1.65 20.45
CA THR A 56 -33.72 1.35 21.46
C THR A 56 -32.96 0.09 21.13
N THR A 57 -33.64 -0.94 20.59
CA THR A 57 -32.95 -2.16 20.15
C THR A 57 -32.11 -1.96 18.90
N LEU A 58 -32.59 -1.22 17.88
CA LEU A 58 -31.84 -0.93 16.68
C LEU A 58 -30.63 -0.04 16.94
N SER A 59 -30.76 1.00 17.78
CA SER A 59 -29.65 1.87 18.15
C SER A 59 -28.57 1.14 18.97
N SER A 60 -28.96 0.22 19.84
CA SER A 60 -28.01 -0.61 20.56
C SER A 60 -27.29 -1.59 19.63
N LEU A 61 -27.98 -2.22 18.69
CA LEU A 61 -27.36 -3.10 17.69
C LEU A 61 -26.38 -2.35 16.76
N SER A 62 -26.77 -1.15 16.28
CA SER A 62 -25.87 -0.33 15.45
C SER A 62 -24.63 0.13 16.23
N GLY A 63 -24.76 0.42 17.52
CA GLY A 63 -23.64 0.72 18.40
C GLY A 63 -22.65 -0.44 18.55
N TRP A 64 -23.16 -1.66 18.81
CA TRP A 64 -22.31 -2.85 18.86
C TRP A 64 -21.68 -3.17 17.50
N ALA A 65 -22.42 -3.06 16.41
CA ALA A 65 -21.90 -3.24 15.06
C ALA A 65 -20.79 -2.22 14.75
N SER A 66 -20.97 -0.96 15.13
CA SER A 66 -19.94 0.08 14.99
C SER A 66 -18.61 -0.31 15.67
N LEU A 67 -18.67 -0.82 16.90
CA LEU A 67 -17.48 -1.28 17.63
C LEU A 67 -16.79 -2.45 16.92
N VAL A 68 -17.55 -3.40 16.38
CA VAL A 68 -17.00 -4.54 15.63
C VAL A 68 -16.30 -4.04 14.35
N PHE A 69 -16.94 -3.17 13.57
CA PHE A 69 -16.32 -2.62 12.36
C PHE A 69 -15.11 -1.74 12.68
N PHE A 70 -15.12 -1.02 13.79
CA PHE A 70 -13.97 -0.26 14.26
C PHE A 70 -12.78 -1.17 14.60
N ALA A 71 -13.04 -2.27 15.33
CA ALA A 71 -12.01 -3.26 15.60
C ALA A 71 -11.45 -3.90 14.30
N LEU A 72 -12.33 -4.23 13.34
CA LEU A 72 -11.93 -4.74 12.04
C LEU A 72 -11.08 -3.71 11.25
N ALA A 73 -11.41 -2.41 11.35
CA ALA A 73 -10.63 -1.35 10.72
C ALA A 73 -9.20 -1.29 11.27
N ILE A 74 -9.03 -1.43 12.59
CA ILE A 74 -7.71 -1.47 13.23
C ILE A 74 -6.94 -2.72 12.78
N ILE A 75 -7.56 -3.89 12.83
CA ILE A 75 -6.92 -5.16 12.40
C ILE A 75 -6.51 -5.08 10.93
N ALA A 76 -7.38 -4.55 10.06
CA ALA A 76 -7.10 -4.39 8.63
C ALA A 76 -6.00 -3.34 8.34
N ALA A 77 -5.72 -2.42 9.28
CA ALA A 77 -4.65 -1.43 9.13
C ALA A 77 -3.25 -2.01 9.42
N VAL A 78 -3.16 -3.07 10.21
CA VAL A 78 -1.87 -3.64 10.64
C VAL A 78 -1.03 -4.15 9.47
N PRO A 79 -1.52 -5.01 8.55
CA PRO A 79 -0.69 -5.52 7.45
C PRO A 79 -0.12 -4.43 6.53
N PRO A 80 -0.90 -3.44 6.04
CA PRO A 80 -0.36 -2.39 5.21
C PRO A 80 0.60 -1.47 5.96
N LEU A 81 0.38 -1.22 7.26
CA LEU A 81 1.29 -0.43 8.09
C LEU A 81 2.65 -1.11 8.19
N VAL A 82 2.64 -2.41 8.48
CA VAL A 82 3.84 -3.25 8.54
C VAL A 82 4.56 -3.27 7.18
N ARG A 83 3.84 -3.51 6.07
CA ARG A 83 4.42 -3.49 4.72
C ARG A 83 5.07 -2.16 4.39
N ARG A 84 4.38 -1.05 4.67
CA ARG A 84 4.89 0.30 4.39
C ARG A 84 6.16 0.63 5.19
N GLY A 85 6.23 0.17 6.43
CA GLY A 85 7.40 0.41 7.31
C GLY A 85 8.59 -0.50 7.04
N SER A 86 8.35 -1.68 6.43
CA SER A 86 9.38 -2.72 6.26
C SER A 86 9.84 -2.94 4.83
N THR A 87 9.28 -2.21 3.87
CA THR A 87 9.68 -2.34 2.46
C THR A 87 10.39 -1.07 2.00
N GLU A 88 11.60 -1.24 1.54
CA GLU A 88 12.39 -0.21 0.85
C GLU A 88 12.59 -0.63 -0.60
N ILE A 89 12.24 0.26 -1.53
CA ILE A 89 12.39 0.07 -2.97
C ILE A 89 13.25 1.22 -3.48
N CYS A 90 14.48 0.91 -3.84
CA CYS A 90 15.42 1.88 -4.38
C CYS A 90 15.90 1.45 -5.75
N ALA A 91 16.02 2.39 -6.67
CA ALA A 91 16.73 2.23 -7.92
C ALA A 91 18.01 3.05 -7.89
N THR A 92 19.09 2.42 -8.24
CA THR A 92 20.40 3.06 -8.43
C THR A 92 20.73 3.13 -9.92
N ASN A 93 21.85 3.71 -10.27
CA ASN A 93 22.35 3.72 -11.65
C ASN A 93 22.79 2.33 -12.16
N HIS A 94 22.84 1.29 -11.31
CA HIS A 94 23.29 -0.06 -11.69
C HIS A 94 22.28 -1.17 -11.43
N ARG A 95 21.45 -1.05 -10.38
CA ARG A 95 20.51 -2.10 -9.93
C ARG A 95 19.25 -1.52 -9.28
N ILE A 96 18.20 -2.34 -9.24
CA ILE A 96 17.02 -2.10 -8.40
C ILE A 96 17.15 -2.98 -7.16
N ILE A 97 17.05 -2.37 -5.99
CA ILE A 97 17.11 -3.03 -4.69
C ILE A 97 15.71 -3.03 -4.09
N LEU A 98 15.19 -4.22 -3.85
CA LEU A 98 13.92 -4.44 -3.17
C LEU A 98 14.19 -5.15 -1.85
N LYS A 99 14.05 -4.44 -0.75
CA LYS A 99 14.12 -5.02 0.59
C LYS A 99 12.71 -5.11 1.18
N THR A 100 12.33 -6.31 1.58
CA THR A 100 11.03 -6.59 2.20
C THR A 100 11.23 -7.37 3.49
N GLY A 101 10.35 -7.14 4.48
CA GLY A 101 10.24 -7.92 5.70
C GLY A 101 10.71 -7.21 6.97
N VAL A 102 9.98 -7.50 8.08
CA VAL A 102 10.22 -6.94 9.43
C VAL A 102 11.10 -7.89 10.25
N ILE A 103 10.71 -9.15 10.32
CA ILE A 103 11.37 -10.17 11.16
C ILE A 103 12.42 -10.92 10.35
N ARG A 104 12.10 -11.23 9.09
CA ARG A 104 12.99 -11.89 8.15
C ARG A 104 13.15 -10.98 6.93
N SER A 105 14.27 -10.30 6.84
CA SER A 105 14.55 -9.43 5.70
C SER A 105 14.86 -10.28 4.47
N HIS A 106 14.14 -10.04 3.39
CA HIS A 106 14.41 -10.58 2.06
C HIS A 106 14.86 -9.43 1.18
N THR A 107 16.08 -9.48 0.71
CA THR A 107 16.62 -8.49 -0.23
C THR A 107 16.72 -9.14 -1.59
N ARG A 108 16.12 -8.53 -2.59
CA ARG A 108 16.26 -8.91 -4.00
C ARG A 108 16.91 -7.76 -4.74
N GLU A 109 17.89 -8.08 -5.53
CA GLU A 109 18.62 -7.13 -6.35
C GLU A 109 18.48 -7.55 -7.81
N LEU A 110 18.10 -6.61 -8.65
CA LEU A 110 18.00 -6.82 -10.09
C LEU A 110 18.87 -5.80 -10.80
N MET A 111 19.90 -6.26 -11.48
CA MET A 111 20.77 -5.39 -12.27
C MET A 111 20.02 -4.80 -13.44
N LEU A 112 20.14 -3.49 -13.68
CA LEU A 112 19.44 -2.80 -14.77
C LEU A 112 19.74 -3.42 -16.14
N ARG A 113 20.96 -3.86 -16.37
CA ARG A 113 21.38 -4.55 -17.62
C ARG A 113 20.66 -5.88 -17.86
N ASN A 114 20.09 -6.51 -16.83
CA ASN A 114 19.39 -7.78 -16.92
C ASN A 114 17.86 -7.58 -17.08
N ILE A 115 17.39 -6.34 -17.05
CA ILE A 115 15.98 -6.04 -17.22
C ILE A 115 15.64 -6.10 -18.70
N GLN A 116 14.73 -7.00 -19.06
CA GLN A 116 14.21 -7.15 -20.43
C GLN A 116 13.04 -6.21 -20.69
N SER A 117 12.12 -6.08 -19.74
CA SER A 117 11.00 -5.14 -19.83
C SER A 117 10.57 -4.65 -18.45
N MET A 118 10.08 -3.40 -18.42
CA MET A 118 9.40 -2.81 -17.29
C MET A 118 7.97 -2.45 -17.71
N ASP A 119 7.00 -3.12 -17.15
CA ASP A 119 5.59 -2.89 -17.44
C ASP A 119 4.97 -2.11 -16.28
N VAL A 120 4.26 -1.03 -16.58
CA VAL A 120 3.51 -0.24 -15.60
C VAL A 120 2.02 -0.44 -15.84
N ASP A 121 1.36 -1.03 -14.86
CA ASP A 121 -0.10 -1.24 -14.88
C ASP A 121 -0.78 -0.21 -13.98
N GLN A 122 -1.59 0.65 -14.57
CA GLN A 122 -2.44 1.60 -13.86
C GLN A 122 -3.91 1.41 -14.24
N SER A 123 -4.75 1.14 -13.27
CA SER A 123 -6.20 1.22 -13.44
C SER A 123 -6.66 2.66 -13.64
N ILE A 124 -7.92 2.88 -14.04
CA ILE A 124 -8.49 4.22 -14.18
C ILE A 124 -8.39 4.98 -12.84
N THR A 125 -8.75 4.33 -11.74
CA THR A 125 -8.59 4.89 -10.38
C THR A 125 -7.12 5.13 -10.02
N GLY A 126 -6.23 4.23 -10.44
CA GLY A 126 -4.78 4.37 -10.26
C GLY A 126 -4.20 5.58 -10.98
N ARG A 127 -4.71 5.89 -12.17
CA ARG A 127 -4.30 7.07 -12.94
C ARG A 127 -4.75 8.37 -12.28
N ILE A 128 -5.99 8.42 -11.76
CA ILE A 128 -6.53 9.61 -11.08
C ILE A 128 -5.82 9.85 -9.74
N LEU A 129 -5.61 8.80 -8.95
CA LEU A 129 -4.99 8.88 -7.62
C LEU A 129 -3.46 8.83 -7.64
N GLY A 130 -2.84 8.54 -8.80
CA GLY A 130 -1.38 8.50 -8.93
C GLY A 130 -0.71 7.24 -8.38
N TYR A 131 -1.39 6.08 -8.40
CA TYR A 131 -0.79 4.81 -8.00
C TYR A 131 -0.86 3.76 -9.13
N GLY A 132 -0.05 2.71 -9.01
CA GLY A 132 -0.06 1.59 -9.95
C GLY A 132 0.83 0.45 -9.50
N SER A 133 0.97 -0.53 -10.38
CA SER A 133 1.86 -1.68 -10.18
C SER A 133 2.99 -1.63 -11.19
N ILE A 134 4.19 -2.00 -10.76
CA ILE A 134 5.38 -2.13 -11.61
C ILE A 134 5.74 -3.59 -11.67
N ASN A 135 5.96 -4.10 -12.86
CA ASN A 135 6.41 -5.47 -13.11
C ASN A 135 7.73 -5.41 -13.89
N CYS A 136 8.81 -5.87 -13.28
CA CYS A 136 10.13 -5.92 -13.92
C CYS A 136 10.44 -7.36 -14.30
N LYS A 137 10.56 -7.63 -15.59
CA LYS A 137 10.93 -8.95 -16.12
C LYS A 137 12.43 -9.00 -16.36
N ALA A 138 13.08 -10.04 -15.85
CA ALA A 138 14.47 -10.33 -16.18
C ALA A 138 14.57 -11.13 -17.48
N GLY A 139 15.71 -11.03 -18.17
CA GLY A 139 16.01 -11.85 -19.34
C GLY A 139 16.14 -13.35 -19.02
N GLU A 140 16.44 -14.14 -20.03
CA GLU A 140 16.54 -15.61 -19.94
C GLU A 140 17.40 -16.08 -18.76
N GLY A 141 16.79 -16.91 -17.89
CA GLY A 141 17.45 -17.48 -16.70
C GLY A 141 17.45 -16.58 -15.46
N GLY A 142 16.99 -15.32 -15.54
CA GLY A 142 16.89 -14.42 -14.41
C GLY A 142 15.50 -14.47 -13.73
N GLN A 143 15.47 -14.47 -12.38
CA GLN A 143 14.23 -14.21 -11.66
C GLN A 143 13.94 -12.71 -11.73
N GLY A 144 12.84 -12.32 -12.38
CA GLY A 144 12.35 -10.96 -12.36
C GLY A 144 12.00 -10.50 -10.93
N LEU A 145 11.86 -9.20 -10.75
CA LEU A 145 11.30 -8.68 -9.50
C LEU A 145 9.82 -9.05 -9.43
N GLU A 146 9.40 -9.47 -8.25
CA GLU A 146 7.99 -9.67 -7.96
C GLU A 146 7.20 -8.40 -8.26
N ARG A 147 5.98 -8.56 -8.79
CA ARG A 147 5.11 -7.44 -9.11
C ARG A 147 4.89 -6.55 -7.91
N LEU A 148 5.36 -5.31 -8.00
CA LEU A 148 5.23 -4.29 -6.97
C LEU A 148 3.87 -3.62 -7.11
N HIS A 149 2.93 -3.94 -6.21
CA HIS A 149 1.59 -3.37 -6.20
C HIS A 149 1.51 -2.06 -5.41
N ASP A 150 0.55 -1.22 -5.79
CA ASP A 150 0.18 0.00 -5.05
C ASP A 150 1.34 0.99 -4.81
N ILE A 151 2.22 1.12 -5.81
CA ILE A 151 3.34 2.07 -5.78
C ILE A 151 2.84 3.46 -6.14
N ALA A 152 3.30 4.46 -5.39
CA ALA A 152 3.04 5.86 -5.71
C ALA A 152 3.90 6.32 -6.90
N ARG A 153 3.27 7.00 -7.86
CA ARG A 153 3.89 7.59 -9.06
C ARG A 153 4.77 6.60 -9.85
N PRO A 154 4.22 5.45 -10.29
CA PRO A 154 5.02 4.40 -10.92
C PRO A 154 5.70 4.86 -12.22
N ASN A 155 5.06 5.73 -13.01
CA ASN A 155 5.64 6.26 -14.25
C ASN A 155 6.88 7.12 -13.96
N ALA A 156 6.85 7.96 -12.92
CA ALA A 156 7.99 8.77 -12.53
C ALA A 156 9.17 7.93 -12.07
N PHE A 157 8.90 6.81 -11.37
CA PHE A 157 9.94 5.87 -10.96
C PHE A 157 10.59 5.18 -12.15
N VAL A 158 9.77 4.69 -13.11
CA VAL A 158 10.30 4.04 -14.33
C VAL A 158 11.06 5.04 -15.20
N SER A 159 10.53 6.25 -15.42
CA SER A 159 11.22 7.27 -16.22
C SER A 159 12.54 7.72 -15.61
N ALA A 160 12.65 7.77 -14.29
CA ALA A 160 13.91 8.08 -13.62
C ALA A 160 14.98 6.98 -13.83
N ILE A 161 14.57 5.72 -13.93
CA ILE A 161 15.47 4.60 -14.20
C ILE A 161 15.89 4.53 -15.66
N THR A 162 14.98 4.82 -16.59
CA THR A 162 15.25 4.73 -18.04
C THR A 162 15.95 5.96 -18.59
N GLY A 163 15.92 7.08 -17.87
CA GLY A 163 16.57 8.34 -18.24
C GLY A 163 17.92 8.61 -17.56
N ALA A 164 18.40 7.64 -16.75
CA ALA A 164 19.66 7.75 -16.01
C ALA A 164 20.84 7.03 -16.75
#